data_269ad4b8e77a3f226df560f813181bf9
#
_entry.id   269ad4b8e77a3f226df560f813181bf9
#
_cell.length_a   1.000
_cell.length_b   1.000
_cell.length_c   1.000
_cell.angle_alpha   90.00
_cell.angle_beta   90.00
_cell.angle_gamma   90.00
#
_symmetry.space_group_name_H-M   'P 1'
#
loop_
_entity.id
_entity.type
_entity.pdbx_description
1 polymer ?
#
loop_
_entity_poly.entity_id
_entity_poly.type
_entity_poly.pdbx_seq_one_letter_code
_entity_poly.pdbx_strand_id
1 'polypeptide(L)'
;MLFKSIGELIPLYALYALLFADHGMSTGQISLLFAIWSATSFLLEVPSGAWADTVSRRGLLALSGVLLTAGFALWTAVPSFAGFAAGFVLWGTSGSLASGTFEALLYDDLAARGESGSYPRVLGYTRAGAEAAVVVAIVAATPLYLYGGYALVGWSSVVIAGAHTLVALSLPTAPKAVSAVDVDDLEDSASEAIAPESVVARPRPFARYLTMLKTGVGEAIRVRAVRYGVLLEALLFGITAFDEYFALLAEESGVSTAVVPLLVGLTVLGSLTGSVLAGRTEGMSGRTMAIAVGGAGVLFLGGAVIAGLATGRPDAVYLLTGVGFGSIGVSYGIVYNAGIVAGARLQDAIEGPARATVTSVSGLLGEVIALAVFGFAALVTLWWSMSTLLALLGASILAIAALTPRWLPRSAEP
;
A
#
# COMPACT_ATOMS: atom_id res chain seq x y z
N MET A 1 0.63 8.20 -17.02
CA MET A 1 1.98 8.09 -16.44
C MET A 1 2.32 9.30 -15.56
N LEU A 2 2.47 10.52 -16.07
CA LEU A 2 2.87 11.72 -15.30
C LEU A 2 2.01 11.96 -14.04
N PHE A 3 0.69 11.82 -14.11
CA PHE A 3 -0.24 11.99 -13.00
C PHE A 3 0.14 11.09 -11.81
N LYS A 4 0.24 9.77 -12.00
CA LYS A 4 0.61 8.83 -10.91
C LYS A 4 2.04 9.08 -10.42
N SER A 5 3.01 9.32 -11.32
CA SER A 5 4.40 9.57 -10.91
C SER A 5 4.56 10.83 -10.05
N ILE A 6 3.88 11.94 -10.38
CA ILE A 6 3.96 13.15 -9.53
C ILE A 6 3.24 12.93 -8.20
N GLY A 7 2.13 12.17 -8.17
CA GLY A 7 1.41 11.83 -6.94
C GLY A 7 2.27 11.05 -5.93
N GLU A 8 3.21 10.23 -6.43
CA GLU A 8 4.12 9.45 -5.60
C GLU A 8 5.46 10.16 -5.32
N LEU A 9 5.74 11.29 -5.96
CA LEU A 9 6.99 12.03 -5.80
C LEU A 9 6.97 12.92 -4.53
N ILE A 10 6.55 12.40 -3.41
CA ILE A 10 6.36 13.13 -2.14
C ILE A 10 7.50 12.83 -1.15
N PRO A 11 8.49 13.72 -0.98
CA PRO A 11 9.62 13.48 -0.07
C PRO A 11 9.22 13.27 1.39
N LEU A 12 8.09 13.82 1.82
CA LEU A 12 7.61 13.72 3.20
C LEU A 12 7.23 12.27 3.56
N TYR A 13 6.92 11.39 2.61
CA TYR A 13 6.61 9.98 2.88
C TYR A 13 7.70 9.25 3.67
N ALA A 14 8.96 9.57 3.46
CA ALA A 14 10.06 8.93 4.17
C ALA A 14 10.26 9.47 5.61
N LEU A 15 9.63 10.59 5.98
CA LEU A 15 9.94 11.35 7.20
C LEU A 15 8.71 11.73 8.05
N TYR A 16 7.48 11.48 7.59
CA TYR A 16 6.31 11.99 8.32
C TYR A 16 6.16 11.38 9.73
N ALA A 17 6.50 10.08 9.91
CA ALA A 17 6.44 9.45 11.22
C ALA A 17 7.40 10.12 12.21
N LEU A 18 8.60 10.51 11.75
CA LEU A 18 9.56 11.28 12.53
C LEU A 18 9.09 12.70 12.80
N LEU A 19 8.49 13.35 11.80
CA LEU A 19 7.87 14.67 11.99
C LEU A 19 6.87 14.62 13.16
N PHE A 20 6.07 13.56 13.26
CA PHE A 20 5.09 13.42 14.35
C PHE A 20 5.79 13.16 15.70
N ALA A 21 6.79 12.29 15.73
CA ALA A 21 7.57 12.00 16.92
C ALA A 21 8.30 13.24 17.45
N ASP A 22 8.97 14.01 16.58
CA ASP A 22 9.67 15.26 16.94
C ASP A 22 8.73 16.36 17.45
N HIS A 23 7.43 16.29 17.09
CA HIS A 23 6.40 17.17 17.65
C HIS A 23 5.72 16.58 18.90
N GLY A 24 6.35 15.61 19.54
CA GLY A 24 5.96 15.07 20.84
C GLY A 24 4.84 14.03 20.81
N MET A 25 4.54 13.47 19.64
CA MET A 25 3.58 12.37 19.56
C MET A 25 4.19 11.06 20.07
N SER A 26 3.50 10.40 20.99
CA SER A 26 3.86 9.04 21.39
C SER A 26 3.61 8.05 20.24
N THR A 27 4.29 6.90 20.26
CA THR A 27 4.04 5.84 19.26
C THR A 27 2.56 5.41 19.23
N GLY A 28 1.89 5.40 20.38
CA GLY A 28 0.46 5.13 20.45
C GLY A 28 -0.39 6.16 19.71
N GLN A 29 -0.04 7.45 19.81
CA GLN A 29 -0.69 8.51 19.03
C GLN A 29 -0.39 8.39 17.54
N ILE A 30 0.85 8.07 17.16
CA ILE A 30 1.25 7.83 15.76
C ILE A 30 0.48 6.62 15.19
N SER A 31 0.39 5.53 15.94
CA SER A 31 -0.41 4.36 15.54
C SER A 31 -1.90 4.69 15.39
N LEU A 32 -2.45 5.57 16.25
CA LEU A 32 -3.81 6.06 16.11
C LEU A 32 -4.00 6.90 14.83
N LEU A 33 -3.00 7.72 14.48
CA LEU A 33 -3.00 8.48 13.22
C LEU A 33 -3.05 7.53 12.00
N PHE A 34 -2.25 6.47 11.98
CA PHE A 34 -2.29 5.46 10.93
C PHE A 34 -3.63 4.72 10.87
N ALA A 35 -4.20 4.40 12.04
CA ALA A 35 -5.53 3.82 12.10
C ALA A 35 -6.63 4.76 11.58
N ILE A 36 -6.53 6.06 11.82
CA ILE A 36 -7.43 7.08 11.25
C ILE A 36 -7.32 7.10 9.72
N TRP A 37 -6.10 7.07 9.19
CA TRP A 37 -5.85 7.02 7.75
C TRP A 37 -6.45 5.76 7.11
N SER A 38 -6.09 4.58 7.61
CA SER A 38 -6.59 3.28 7.15
C SER A 38 -8.14 3.22 7.22
N ALA A 39 -8.72 3.59 8.36
CA ALA A 39 -10.19 3.62 8.52
C ALA A 39 -10.86 4.60 7.55
N THR A 40 -10.26 5.77 7.30
CA THR A 40 -10.82 6.76 6.36
C THR A 40 -10.80 6.21 4.94
N SER A 41 -9.68 5.66 4.50
CA SER A 41 -9.53 5.03 3.18
C SER A 41 -10.55 3.92 2.99
N PHE A 42 -10.63 3.02 3.96
CA PHE A 42 -11.56 1.90 3.94
C PHE A 42 -13.04 2.34 3.87
N LEU A 43 -13.47 3.28 4.72
CA LEU A 43 -14.86 3.74 4.76
C LEU A 43 -15.28 4.47 3.48
N LEU A 44 -14.34 5.12 2.80
CA LEU A 44 -14.61 5.90 1.59
C LEU A 44 -14.41 5.11 0.29
N GLU A 45 -13.82 3.93 0.32
CA GLU A 45 -13.55 3.13 -0.90
C GLU A 45 -14.83 2.91 -1.72
N VAL A 46 -15.90 2.48 -1.07
CA VAL A 46 -17.19 2.22 -1.75
C VAL A 46 -17.91 3.48 -2.20
N PRO A 47 -18.07 4.52 -1.35
CA PRO A 47 -18.68 5.78 -1.78
C PRO A 47 -17.92 6.43 -2.94
N SER A 48 -16.59 6.38 -2.95
CA SER A 48 -15.77 7.02 -3.98
C SER A 48 -15.96 6.37 -5.36
N GLY A 49 -16.01 5.03 -5.42
CA GLY A 49 -16.34 4.33 -6.67
C GLY A 49 -17.68 4.72 -7.25
N ALA A 50 -18.73 4.82 -6.38
CA ALA A 50 -20.03 5.30 -6.81
C ALA A 50 -20.02 6.76 -7.31
N TRP A 51 -19.21 7.62 -6.72
CA TRP A 51 -19.02 8.99 -7.22
C TRP A 51 -18.29 9.00 -8.56
N ALA A 52 -17.26 8.19 -8.75
CA ALA A 52 -16.56 8.08 -10.03
C ALA A 52 -17.48 7.66 -11.19
N ASP A 53 -18.54 6.92 -10.88
CA ASP A 53 -19.54 6.53 -11.88
C ASP A 53 -20.60 7.61 -12.16
N THR A 54 -20.81 8.54 -11.25
CA THR A 54 -21.89 9.56 -11.36
C THR A 54 -21.36 10.94 -11.75
N VAL A 55 -20.18 11.34 -11.27
CA VAL A 55 -19.58 12.65 -11.54
C VAL A 55 -18.37 12.57 -12.47
N SER A 56 -17.77 13.70 -12.81
CA SER A 56 -16.58 13.76 -13.67
C SER A 56 -15.37 13.08 -13.00
N ARG A 57 -14.84 12.02 -13.60
CA ARG A 57 -13.62 11.33 -13.14
C ARG A 57 -12.43 12.28 -13.03
N ARG A 58 -12.22 13.14 -14.05
CA ARG A 58 -11.20 14.20 -13.99
C ARG A 58 -11.42 15.15 -12.82
N GLY A 59 -12.68 15.52 -12.55
CA GLY A 59 -13.03 16.38 -11.41
C GLY A 59 -12.70 15.73 -10.08
N LEU A 60 -12.97 14.43 -9.93
CA LEU A 60 -12.62 13.67 -8.71
C LEU A 60 -11.09 13.53 -8.53
N LEU A 61 -10.34 13.29 -9.61
CA LEU A 61 -8.87 13.25 -9.55
C LEU A 61 -8.27 14.62 -9.21
N ALA A 62 -8.86 15.71 -9.71
CA ALA A 62 -8.46 17.06 -9.31
C ALA A 62 -8.78 17.34 -7.84
N LEU A 63 -9.96 16.94 -7.35
CA LEU A 63 -10.34 17.05 -5.95
C LEU A 63 -9.39 16.21 -5.05
N SER A 64 -9.07 14.99 -5.46
CA SER A 64 -8.07 14.15 -4.79
C SER A 64 -6.74 14.90 -4.64
N GLY A 65 -6.22 15.51 -5.70
CA GLY A 65 -5.00 16.31 -5.63
C GLY A 65 -5.10 17.53 -4.70
N VAL A 66 -6.23 18.22 -4.68
CA VAL A 66 -6.48 19.33 -3.73
C VAL A 66 -6.46 18.84 -2.29
N LEU A 67 -7.11 17.71 -1.99
CA LEU A 67 -7.14 17.14 -0.64
C LEU A 67 -5.75 16.69 -0.20
N LEU A 68 -4.99 16.06 -1.10
CA LEU A 68 -3.59 15.67 -0.85
C LEU A 68 -2.73 16.89 -0.52
N THR A 69 -2.83 17.94 -1.33
CA THR A 69 -2.12 19.21 -1.12
C THR A 69 -2.47 19.82 0.22
N ALA A 70 -3.76 19.89 0.55
CA ALA A 70 -4.26 20.42 1.81
C ALA A 70 -3.78 19.59 3.02
N GLY A 71 -3.73 18.26 2.90
CA GLY A 71 -3.23 17.35 3.92
C GLY A 71 -1.77 17.63 4.28
N PHE A 72 -0.87 17.70 3.29
CA PHE A 72 0.54 18.02 3.54
C PHE A 72 0.76 19.46 3.98
N ALA A 73 -0.03 20.41 3.47
CA ALA A 73 0.01 21.79 3.95
C ALA A 73 -0.38 21.87 5.43
N LEU A 74 -1.39 21.12 5.85
CA LEU A 74 -1.84 21.08 7.23
C LEU A 74 -0.77 20.47 8.16
N TRP A 75 -0.14 19.36 7.75
CA TRP A 75 0.96 18.76 8.50
C TRP A 75 2.15 19.72 8.68
N THR A 76 2.46 20.47 7.63
CA THR A 76 3.59 21.39 7.65
C THR A 76 3.30 22.69 8.41
N ALA A 77 2.08 23.23 8.29
CA ALA A 77 1.70 24.52 8.89
C ALA A 77 1.15 24.41 10.31
N VAL A 78 0.52 23.26 10.66
CA VAL A 78 -0.13 23.04 11.96
C VAL A 78 0.33 21.70 12.55
N PRO A 79 1.62 21.57 12.93
CA PRO A 79 2.18 20.32 13.45
C PRO A 79 1.64 20.04 14.87
N SER A 80 0.48 19.43 14.92
CA SER A 80 -0.23 19.03 16.13
C SER A 80 -0.99 17.74 15.87
N PHE A 81 -1.38 17.00 16.92
CA PHE A 81 -2.16 15.78 16.76
C PHE A 81 -3.42 16.00 15.91
N ALA A 82 -4.15 17.09 16.15
CA ALA A 82 -5.34 17.42 15.39
C ALA A 82 -5.02 17.75 13.92
N GLY A 83 -3.92 18.47 13.65
CA GLY A 83 -3.44 18.77 12.31
C GLY A 83 -3.01 17.52 11.56
N PHE A 84 -2.28 16.62 12.23
CA PHE A 84 -1.86 15.33 11.66
C PHE A 84 -3.06 14.42 11.39
N ALA A 85 -4.00 14.30 12.32
CA ALA A 85 -5.22 13.52 12.17
C ALA A 85 -6.09 14.05 11.00
N ALA A 86 -6.32 15.36 10.94
CA ALA A 86 -7.06 15.96 9.84
C ALA A 86 -6.35 15.77 8.49
N GLY A 87 -5.02 15.90 8.45
CA GLY A 87 -4.24 15.63 7.24
C GLY A 87 -4.36 14.17 6.77
N PHE A 88 -4.38 13.20 7.70
CA PHE A 88 -4.63 11.78 7.35
C PHE A 88 -6.05 11.53 6.85
N VAL A 89 -7.06 12.19 7.41
CA VAL A 89 -8.43 12.14 6.85
C VAL A 89 -8.44 12.70 5.42
N LEU A 90 -7.76 13.81 5.16
CA LEU A 90 -7.66 14.38 3.81
C LEU A 90 -6.90 13.46 2.87
N TRP A 91 -5.78 12.86 3.30
CA TRP A 91 -4.99 11.95 2.50
C TRP A 91 -5.74 10.64 2.22
N GLY A 92 -6.36 10.01 3.23
CA GLY A 92 -7.20 8.82 3.04
C GLY A 92 -8.36 9.08 2.09
N THR A 93 -9.03 10.23 2.21
CA THR A 93 -10.08 10.65 1.28
C THR A 93 -9.53 10.85 -0.14
N SER A 94 -8.36 11.48 -0.27
CA SER A 94 -7.67 11.66 -1.55
C SER A 94 -7.39 10.31 -2.22
N GLY A 95 -6.83 9.36 -1.47
CA GLY A 95 -6.52 8.01 -1.96
C GLY A 95 -7.76 7.29 -2.48
N SER A 96 -8.83 7.27 -1.68
CA SER A 96 -10.09 6.63 -2.07
C SER A 96 -10.72 7.26 -3.32
N LEU A 97 -10.65 8.59 -3.48
CA LEU A 97 -11.15 9.25 -4.69
C LEU A 97 -10.30 8.94 -5.93
N ALA A 98 -9.01 8.68 -5.78
CA ALA A 98 -8.10 8.35 -6.87
C ALA A 98 -8.14 6.87 -7.25
N SER A 99 -8.42 5.98 -6.26
CA SER A 99 -8.53 4.53 -6.44
C SER A 99 -9.64 4.18 -7.44
N GLY A 100 -9.35 3.29 -8.38
CA GLY A 100 -10.28 2.89 -9.45
C GLY A 100 -10.66 4.03 -10.43
N THR A 101 -10.70 5.29 -9.97
CA THR A 101 -11.09 6.43 -10.82
C THR A 101 -10.07 6.72 -11.92
N PHE A 102 -8.79 6.65 -11.60
CA PHE A 102 -7.72 6.86 -12.59
C PHE A 102 -7.69 5.74 -13.62
N GLU A 103 -7.76 4.51 -13.16
CA GLU A 103 -7.76 3.29 -13.97
C GLU A 103 -8.96 3.31 -14.94
N ALA A 104 -10.14 3.63 -14.43
CA ALA A 104 -11.34 3.75 -15.25
C ALA A 104 -11.26 4.91 -16.26
N LEU A 105 -10.68 6.07 -15.89
CA LEU A 105 -10.47 7.17 -16.83
C LEU A 105 -9.47 6.79 -17.93
N LEU A 106 -8.40 6.08 -17.59
CA LEU A 106 -7.42 5.58 -18.54
C LEU A 106 -8.06 4.61 -19.54
N TYR A 107 -8.87 3.67 -19.05
CA TYR A 107 -9.58 2.75 -19.92
C TYR A 107 -10.56 3.47 -20.85
N ASP A 108 -11.36 4.42 -20.31
CA ASP A 108 -12.30 5.22 -21.10
C ASP A 108 -11.61 5.97 -22.26
N ASP A 109 -10.46 6.60 -21.99
CA ASP A 109 -9.71 7.37 -22.98
C ASP A 109 -9.15 6.44 -24.09
N LEU A 110 -8.60 5.28 -23.71
CA LEU A 110 -8.11 4.29 -24.66
C LEU A 110 -9.26 3.66 -25.48
N ALA A 111 -10.39 3.36 -24.85
CA ALA A 111 -11.56 2.85 -25.55
C ALA A 111 -12.14 3.86 -26.54
N ALA A 112 -12.21 5.14 -26.17
CA ALA A 112 -12.65 6.22 -27.07
C ALA A 112 -11.74 6.41 -28.29
N ARG A 113 -10.46 6.00 -28.18
CA ARG A 113 -9.48 5.99 -29.30
C ARG A 113 -9.45 4.69 -30.07
N GLY A 114 -10.19 3.66 -29.64
CA GLY A 114 -10.15 2.32 -30.23
C GLY A 114 -8.87 1.52 -29.86
N GLU A 115 -8.21 1.88 -28.77
CA GLU A 115 -6.94 1.33 -28.29
C GLU A 115 -7.06 0.58 -26.95
N SER A 116 -8.23 0.06 -26.60
CA SER A 116 -8.49 -0.62 -25.32
C SER A 116 -7.52 -1.79 -25.06
N GLY A 117 -7.10 -2.51 -26.09
CA GLY A 117 -6.08 -3.58 -25.97
C GLY A 117 -4.69 -3.11 -25.51
N SER A 118 -4.43 -1.79 -25.48
CA SER A 118 -3.19 -1.22 -24.96
C SER A 118 -3.24 -0.93 -23.45
N TYR A 119 -4.41 -1.06 -22.81
CA TYR A 119 -4.64 -0.74 -21.42
C TYR A 119 -3.63 -1.40 -20.45
N PRO A 120 -3.40 -2.74 -20.48
CA PRO A 120 -2.48 -3.37 -19.52
C PRO A 120 -1.04 -2.84 -19.66
N ARG A 121 -0.60 -2.60 -20.89
CA ARG A 121 0.75 -2.07 -21.16
C ARG A 121 0.92 -0.64 -20.64
N VAL A 122 -0.07 0.23 -20.89
CA VAL A 122 -0.02 1.65 -20.45
C VAL A 122 -0.10 1.72 -18.94
N LEU A 123 -0.95 0.92 -18.30
CA LEU A 123 -1.07 0.82 -16.86
C LEU A 123 0.24 0.31 -16.23
N GLY A 124 0.87 -0.72 -16.81
CA GLY A 124 2.17 -1.21 -16.36
C GLY A 124 3.26 -0.13 -16.39
N TYR A 125 3.35 0.68 -17.47
CA TYR A 125 4.27 1.81 -17.50
C TYR A 125 3.93 2.90 -16.48
N THR A 126 2.65 3.10 -16.20
CA THR A 126 2.19 4.07 -15.21
C THR A 126 2.60 3.66 -13.80
N ARG A 127 2.44 2.38 -13.46
CA ARG A 127 2.90 1.81 -12.18
C ARG A 127 4.41 1.88 -12.04
N ALA A 128 5.16 1.46 -13.06
CA ALA A 128 6.62 1.56 -13.04
C ALA A 128 7.12 3.01 -12.86
N GLY A 129 6.43 3.97 -13.48
CA GLY A 129 6.74 5.39 -13.30
C GLY A 129 6.43 5.90 -11.89
N ALA A 130 5.37 5.42 -11.26
CA ALA A 130 5.01 5.73 -9.88
C ALA A 130 6.06 5.18 -8.90
N GLU A 131 6.44 3.92 -9.06
CA GLU A 131 7.48 3.28 -8.22
C GLU A 131 8.85 3.97 -8.34
N ALA A 132 9.24 4.35 -9.56
CA ALA A 132 10.46 5.14 -9.76
C ALA A 132 10.38 6.49 -9.04
N ALA A 133 9.22 7.13 -9.04
CA ALA A 133 9.00 8.40 -8.35
C ALA A 133 9.11 8.27 -6.82
N VAL A 134 8.60 7.18 -6.23
CA VAL A 134 8.78 6.86 -4.80
C VAL A 134 10.27 6.80 -4.44
N VAL A 135 11.07 6.08 -5.23
CA VAL A 135 12.53 5.99 -4.98
C VAL A 135 13.19 7.37 -5.07
N VAL A 136 12.84 8.16 -6.08
CA VAL A 136 13.37 9.53 -6.23
C VAL A 136 12.96 10.41 -5.04
N ALA A 137 11.71 10.31 -4.58
CA ALA A 137 11.19 11.06 -3.44
C ALA A 137 11.97 10.74 -2.16
N ILE A 138 12.20 9.45 -1.89
CA ILE A 138 12.95 8.97 -0.73
C ILE A 138 14.39 9.50 -0.77
N VAL A 139 15.07 9.38 -1.91
CA VAL A 139 16.45 9.89 -2.08
C VAL A 139 16.49 11.42 -1.94
N ALA A 140 15.50 12.13 -2.47
CA ALA A 140 15.42 13.59 -2.37
C ALA A 140 15.12 14.07 -0.94
N ALA A 141 14.49 13.27 -0.10
CA ALA A 141 14.17 13.64 1.28
C ALA A 141 15.42 13.98 2.10
N THR A 142 16.52 13.22 1.93
CA THR A 142 17.79 13.46 2.64
C THR A 142 18.38 14.86 2.37
N PRO A 143 18.69 15.27 1.14
CA PRO A 143 19.23 16.63 0.91
C PRO A 143 18.23 17.73 1.28
N LEU A 144 16.93 17.56 1.01
CA LEU A 144 15.92 18.53 1.43
C LEU A 144 15.92 18.73 2.94
N TYR A 145 16.00 17.62 3.70
CA TYR A 145 16.07 17.71 5.15
C TYR A 145 17.36 18.38 5.64
N LEU A 146 18.51 18.06 5.05
CA LEU A 146 19.80 18.67 5.41
C LEU A 146 19.82 20.19 5.17
N TYR A 147 19.17 20.69 4.10
CA TYR A 147 19.16 22.10 3.78
C TYR A 147 18.10 22.93 4.52
N GLY A 148 16.97 22.36 4.88
CA GLY A 148 15.86 23.14 5.45
C GLY A 148 14.95 22.36 6.41
N GLY A 149 15.39 21.21 6.92
CA GLY A 149 14.64 20.42 7.89
C GLY A 149 13.26 19.98 7.37
N TYR A 150 12.37 19.67 8.28
CA TYR A 150 10.99 19.30 7.96
C TYR A 150 10.22 20.37 7.20
N ALA A 151 10.55 21.67 7.39
CA ALA A 151 9.87 22.74 6.69
C ALA A 151 10.11 22.66 5.19
N LEU A 152 11.36 22.45 4.74
CA LEU A 152 11.66 22.36 3.31
C LEU A 152 11.09 21.06 2.72
N VAL A 153 11.20 19.94 3.41
CA VAL A 153 10.61 18.65 2.98
C VAL A 153 9.08 18.78 2.86
N GLY A 154 8.43 19.37 3.86
CA GLY A 154 6.97 19.53 3.88
C GLY A 154 6.47 20.47 2.77
N TRP A 155 7.05 21.68 2.66
CA TRP A 155 6.63 22.61 1.61
C TRP A 155 6.97 22.13 0.20
N SER A 156 8.07 21.41 0.00
CA SER A 156 8.36 20.74 -1.27
C SER A 156 7.27 19.72 -1.62
N SER A 157 6.84 18.93 -0.66
CA SER A 157 5.75 17.97 -0.83
C SER A 157 4.43 18.66 -1.17
N VAL A 158 4.11 19.80 -0.54
CA VAL A 158 2.93 20.63 -0.87
C VAL A 158 2.99 21.14 -2.31
N VAL A 159 4.15 21.65 -2.75
CA VAL A 159 4.33 22.14 -4.13
C VAL A 159 4.16 21.00 -5.14
N ILE A 160 4.72 19.83 -4.85
CA ILE A 160 4.59 18.65 -5.73
C ILE A 160 3.13 18.16 -5.78
N ALA A 161 2.44 18.08 -4.63
CA ALA A 161 1.02 17.73 -4.57
C ALA A 161 0.15 18.77 -5.31
N GLY A 162 0.49 20.05 -5.23
CA GLY A 162 -0.12 21.11 -6.05
C GLY A 162 0.10 20.89 -7.56
N ALA A 163 1.32 20.53 -7.96
CA ALA A 163 1.62 20.18 -9.34
C ALA A 163 0.84 18.93 -9.81
N HIS A 164 0.71 17.92 -8.95
CA HIS A 164 -0.14 16.76 -9.20
C HIS A 164 -1.60 17.17 -9.47
N THR A 165 -2.13 18.11 -8.69
CA THR A 165 -3.47 18.68 -8.91
C THR A 165 -3.61 19.35 -10.27
N LEU A 166 -2.60 20.14 -10.69
CA LEU A 166 -2.60 20.79 -12.00
C LEU A 166 -2.55 19.77 -13.15
N VAL A 167 -1.77 18.68 -12.97
CA VAL A 167 -1.74 17.58 -13.95
C VAL A 167 -3.09 16.87 -14.01
N ALA A 168 -3.76 16.67 -12.88
CA ALA A 168 -5.13 16.11 -12.86
C ALA A 168 -6.11 16.92 -13.71
N LEU A 169 -6.02 18.25 -13.65
CA LEU A 169 -6.84 19.16 -14.47
C LEU A 169 -6.54 19.06 -15.97
N SER A 170 -5.36 18.62 -16.35
CA SER A 170 -4.95 18.43 -17.76
C SER A 170 -5.33 17.07 -18.34
N LEU A 171 -5.83 16.13 -17.51
CA LEU A 171 -6.24 14.81 -17.97
C LEU A 171 -7.42 14.90 -18.97
N PRO A 172 -7.51 13.95 -19.92
CA PRO A 172 -8.60 13.94 -20.89
C PRO A 172 -9.95 13.73 -20.22
N THR A 173 -11.02 14.08 -20.93
CA THR A 173 -12.40 13.70 -20.58
C THR A 173 -12.90 12.77 -21.67
N ALA A 174 -13.22 11.54 -21.33
CA ALA A 174 -13.78 10.55 -22.23
C ALA A 174 -15.18 10.14 -21.78
N PRO A 175 -16.05 9.67 -22.72
CA PRO A 175 -17.29 9.01 -22.34
C PRO A 175 -17.02 7.80 -21.46
N LYS A 176 -17.81 7.59 -20.42
CA LYS A 176 -17.65 6.47 -19.51
C LYS A 176 -17.98 5.14 -20.20
N ALA A 177 -17.01 4.29 -20.39
CA ALA A 177 -17.13 2.96 -20.98
C ALA A 177 -17.24 1.86 -19.91
N VAL A 178 -16.59 2.05 -18.74
CA VAL A 178 -16.59 1.09 -17.63
C VAL A 178 -16.99 1.75 -16.32
N SER A 179 -17.43 0.94 -15.33
CA SER A 179 -17.60 1.39 -13.95
C SER A 179 -16.23 1.47 -13.25
N ALA A 180 -16.04 2.46 -12.39
CA ALA A 180 -14.81 2.57 -11.60
C ALA A 180 -14.69 1.45 -10.55
N VAL A 181 -15.80 0.82 -10.18
CA VAL A 181 -15.84 -0.35 -9.28
C VAL A 181 -15.41 -1.64 -9.97
N ASP A 182 -15.68 -1.73 -11.29
CA ASP A 182 -15.45 -2.95 -12.06
C ASP A 182 -14.14 -2.87 -12.89
N VAL A 183 -13.36 -1.78 -12.78
CA VAL A 183 -12.17 -1.57 -13.63
C VAL A 183 -11.01 -2.51 -13.30
N ASP A 184 -10.91 -2.96 -12.06
CA ASP A 184 -9.87 -3.91 -11.63
C ASP A 184 -10.07 -5.29 -12.30
N ASP A 185 -11.32 -5.67 -12.61
CA ASP A 185 -11.64 -6.90 -13.34
C ASP A 185 -11.12 -6.90 -14.78
N LEU A 186 -10.83 -5.73 -15.35
CA LEU A 186 -10.29 -5.59 -16.70
C LEU A 186 -8.80 -5.93 -16.80
N GLU A 187 -8.06 -5.87 -15.71
CA GLU A 187 -6.66 -6.29 -15.67
C GLU A 187 -6.55 -7.81 -15.81
N ASP A 188 -7.47 -8.54 -15.20
CA ASP A 188 -7.52 -10.01 -15.23
C ASP A 188 -8.14 -10.54 -16.55
N SER A 189 -9.03 -9.74 -17.18
CA SER A 189 -9.79 -10.14 -18.39
C SER A 189 -9.05 -9.86 -19.71
N ALA A 190 -7.81 -9.43 -19.71
CA ALA A 190 -7.05 -9.11 -20.94
C ALA A 190 -6.90 -10.28 -21.91
N SER A 191 -7.41 -11.48 -21.58
CA SER A 191 -7.43 -12.70 -22.41
C SER A 191 -8.76 -12.97 -23.11
N GLU A 192 -9.88 -12.33 -22.74
CA GLU A 192 -11.20 -12.58 -23.35
C GLU A 192 -11.86 -11.28 -23.80
N ALA A 193 -12.26 -11.22 -25.08
CA ALA A 193 -12.95 -10.09 -25.68
C ALA A 193 -14.35 -9.90 -25.05
N ILE A 194 -14.54 -8.79 -24.31
CA ILE A 194 -15.81 -8.46 -23.65
C ILE A 194 -16.80 -7.93 -24.68
N ALA A 195 -17.91 -8.65 -24.86
CA ALA A 195 -19.08 -8.14 -25.59
C ALA A 195 -19.84 -7.10 -24.74
N PRO A 196 -20.41 -6.02 -25.36
CA PRO A 196 -21.10 -4.98 -24.59
C PRO A 196 -22.39 -5.53 -24.00
N GLU A 197 -22.46 -5.61 -22.68
CA GLU A 197 -23.67 -5.98 -21.94
C GLU A 197 -24.70 -4.85 -21.93
N SER A 198 -25.96 -5.21 -22.11
CA SER A 198 -27.14 -4.33 -22.13
C SER A 198 -27.38 -3.67 -20.77
N VAL A 199 -27.68 -2.37 -20.78
CA VAL A 199 -28.00 -1.54 -19.62
C VAL A 199 -29.29 -2.02 -18.93
N VAL A 200 -29.16 -2.88 -17.93
CA VAL A 200 -30.25 -3.22 -17.00
C VAL A 200 -30.19 -2.24 -15.82
N ALA A 201 -31.36 -1.78 -15.34
CA ALA A 201 -31.49 -0.83 -14.23
C ALA A 201 -30.72 -1.35 -13.00
N ARG A 202 -29.61 -0.67 -12.62
CA ARG A 202 -28.68 -1.11 -11.58
C ARG A 202 -29.20 -0.73 -10.19
N PRO A 203 -29.16 -1.63 -9.17
CA PRO A 203 -29.51 -1.31 -7.80
C PRO A 203 -28.59 -0.23 -7.22
N ARG A 204 -29.05 0.43 -6.12
CA ARG A 204 -28.27 1.49 -5.44
C ARG A 204 -26.86 0.97 -5.09
N PRO A 205 -25.79 1.75 -5.32
CA PRO A 205 -24.40 1.29 -5.20
C PRO A 205 -24.09 0.59 -3.87
N PHE A 206 -24.55 1.13 -2.75
CA PHE A 206 -24.33 0.56 -1.42
C PHE A 206 -25.05 -0.80 -1.23
N ALA A 207 -26.28 -0.95 -1.76
CA ALA A 207 -27.02 -2.22 -1.67
C ALA A 207 -26.35 -3.30 -2.54
N ARG A 208 -25.83 -2.92 -3.71
CA ARG A 208 -25.05 -3.80 -4.59
C ARG A 208 -23.78 -4.28 -3.88
N TYR A 209 -23.01 -3.37 -3.28
CA TYR A 209 -21.82 -3.69 -2.50
C TYR A 209 -22.11 -4.67 -1.36
N LEU A 210 -23.15 -4.43 -0.54
CA LEU A 210 -23.54 -5.36 0.53
C LEU A 210 -23.94 -6.74 -0.01
N THR A 211 -24.60 -6.78 -1.17
CA THR A 211 -24.97 -8.05 -1.82
C THR A 211 -23.74 -8.77 -2.35
N MET A 212 -22.84 -8.06 -3.00
CA MET A 212 -21.55 -8.58 -3.47
C MET A 212 -20.71 -9.10 -2.30
N LEU A 213 -20.53 -8.30 -1.24
CA LEU A 213 -19.84 -8.73 -0.02
C LEU A 213 -20.46 -10.01 0.56
N LYS A 214 -21.79 -10.08 0.67
CA LYS A 214 -22.47 -11.27 1.17
C LYS A 214 -22.24 -12.50 0.29
N THR A 215 -22.21 -12.33 -1.02
CA THR A 215 -21.94 -13.41 -1.99
C THR A 215 -20.48 -13.87 -1.90
N GLY A 216 -19.52 -12.93 -1.92
CA GLY A 216 -18.09 -13.25 -1.82
C GLY A 216 -17.70 -13.84 -0.47
N VAL A 217 -18.25 -13.32 0.63
CA VAL A 217 -18.09 -13.94 1.96
C VAL A 217 -18.66 -15.37 1.95
N GLY A 218 -19.81 -15.57 1.29
CA GLY A 218 -20.41 -16.89 1.15
C GLY A 218 -19.50 -17.88 0.40
N GLU A 219 -18.86 -17.44 -0.67
CA GLU A 219 -17.93 -18.25 -1.47
C GLU A 219 -16.59 -18.46 -0.76
N ALA A 220 -16.03 -17.40 -0.19
CA ALA A 220 -14.82 -17.49 0.64
C ALA A 220 -14.98 -18.47 1.83
N ILE A 221 -16.18 -18.60 2.38
CA ILE A 221 -16.45 -19.57 3.47
C ILE A 221 -16.65 -20.99 2.94
N ARG A 222 -17.34 -21.17 1.79
CA ARG A 222 -17.74 -22.48 1.27
C ARG A 222 -16.60 -23.23 0.60
N VAL A 223 -15.79 -22.53 -0.24
CA VAL A 223 -14.70 -23.15 -0.99
C VAL A 223 -13.42 -23.10 -0.15
N ARG A 224 -12.92 -24.27 0.25
CA ARG A 224 -11.77 -24.37 1.16
C ARG A 224 -10.51 -23.68 0.61
N ALA A 225 -10.21 -23.84 -0.69
CA ALA A 225 -9.04 -23.23 -1.31
C ALA A 225 -9.14 -21.69 -1.31
N VAL A 226 -10.30 -21.13 -1.67
CA VAL A 226 -10.58 -19.69 -1.65
C VAL A 226 -10.47 -19.14 -0.24
N ARG A 227 -11.10 -19.78 0.76
CA ARG A 227 -11.04 -19.34 2.16
C ARG A 227 -9.62 -19.20 2.68
N TYR A 228 -8.79 -20.21 2.47
CA TYR A 228 -7.41 -20.18 2.95
C TYR A 228 -6.53 -19.27 2.11
N GLY A 229 -6.78 -19.14 0.80
CA GLY A 229 -6.10 -18.18 -0.07
C GLY A 229 -6.36 -16.74 0.39
N VAL A 230 -7.63 -16.38 0.62
CA VAL A 230 -8.03 -15.05 1.16
C VAL A 230 -7.34 -14.74 2.49
N LEU A 231 -7.35 -15.71 3.43
CA LEU A 231 -6.69 -15.51 4.72
C LEU A 231 -5.16 -15.35 4.59
N LEU A 232 -4.52 -16.13 3.71
CA LEU A 232 -3.08 -16.05 3.50
C LEU A 232 -2.67 -14.73 2.84
N GLU A 233 -3.37 -14.32 1.79
CA GLU A 233 -3.13 -13.05 1.10
C GLU A 233 -3.33 -11.87 2.05
N ALA A 234 -4.46 -11.84 2.78
CA ALA A 234 -4.76 -10.80 3.76
C ALA A 234 -3.70 -10.72 4.87
N LEU A 235 -3.19 -11.86 5.36
CA LEU A 235 -2.10 -11.88 6.33
C LEU A 235 -0.79 -11.35 5.75
N LEU A 236 -0.42 -11.77 4.52
CA LEU A 236 0.82 -11.35 3.89
C LEU A 236 0.83 -9.85 3.57
N PHE A 237 -0.29 -9.28 3.09
CA PHE A 237 -0.38 -7.85 2.83
C PHE A 237 -0.66 -7.04 4.09
N GLY A 238 -1.58 -7.46 4.95
CA GLY A 238 -1.93 -6.70 6.15
C GLY A 238 -0.77 -6.58 7.15
N ILE A 239 0.09 -7.61 7.27
CA ILE A 239 1.26 -7.54 8.16
C ILE A 239 2.28 -6.49 7.68
N THR A 240 2.30 -6.14 6.38
CA THR A 240 3.25 -5.15 5.85
C THR A 240 3.07 -3.76 6.45
N ALA A 241 1.95 -3.48 7.11
CA ALA A 241 1.74 -2.26 7.90
C ALA A 241 2.82 -2.01 8.96
N PHE A 242 3.73 -2.97 9.20
CA PHE A 242 4.93 -2.77 10.00
C PHE A 242 5.91 -1.75 9.39
N ASP A 243 5.84 -1.50 8.09
CA ASP A 243 6.72 -0.56 7.38
C ASP A 243 6.56 0.89 7.85
N GLU A 244 5.38 1.25 8.36
CA GLU A 244 5.09 2.54 8.95
C GLU A 244 6.00 2.87 10.16
N TYR A 245 6.58 1.84 10.79
CA TYR A 245 7.45 1.98 11.95
C TYR A 245 8.96 1.94 11.61
N PHE A 246 9.35 1.77 10.35
CA PHE A 246 10.76 1.68 9.98
C PHE A 246 11.53 2.97 10.26
N ALA A 247 10.94 4.12 9.98
CA ALA A 247 11.55 5.41 10.29
C ALA A 247 11.79 5.57 11.81
N LEU A 248 10.83 5.17 12.63
CA LEU A 248 10.92 5.23 14.09
C LEU A 248 11.98 4.24 14.64
N LEU A 249 12.11 3.05 14.04
CA LEU A 249 13.22 2.12 14.39
C LEU A 249 14.58 2.75 14.07
N ALA A 250 14.72 3.40 12.91
CA ALA A 250 15.97 4.04 12.54
C ALA A 250 16.35 5.14 13.53
N GLU A 251 15.39 5.98 13.92
CA GLU A 251 15.59 7.03 14.92
C GLU A 251 15.98 6.45 16.28
N GLU A 252 15.23 5.47 16.81
CA GLU A 252 15.53 4.81 18.09
C GLU A 252 16.93 4.19 18.10
N SER A 253 17.39 3.71 16.94
CA SER A 253 18.74 3.14 16.78
C SER A 253 19.85 4.19 16.86
N GLY A 254 19.52 5.49 16.81
CA GLY A 254 20.46 6.60 16.99
C GLY A 254 21.09 7.14 15.71
N VAL A 255 20.54 6.82 14.52
CA VAL A 255 20.99 7.48 13.28
C VAL A 255 20.43 8.89 13.19
N SER A 256 21.13 9.76 12.48
CA SER A 256 20.62 11.10 12.21
C SER A 256 19.38 11.05 11.31
N THR A 257 18.42 11.93 11.53
CA THR A 257 17.17 12.02 10.75
C THR A 257 17.41 12.10 9.25
N ALA A 258 18.52 12.74 8.82
CA ALA A 258 18.91 12.82 7.40
C ALA A 258 19.25 11.47 6.77
N VAL A 259 19.64 10.46 7.55
CA VAL A 259 20.00 9.11 7.07
C VAL A 259 18.78 8.19 7.02
N VAL A 260 17.74 8.49 7.79
CA VAL A 260 16.54 7.65 7.88
C VAL A 260 15.91 7.37 6.51
N PRO A 261 15.74 8.34 5.58
CA PRO A 261 15.20 8.04 4.27
C PRO A 261 16.01 7.01 3.48
N LEU A 262 17.34 6.99 3.64
CA LEU A 262 18.21 6.02 2.95
C LEU A 262 17.99 4.60 3.49
N LEU A 263 17.79 4.44 4.81
CA LEU A 263 17.50 3.15 5.43
C LEU A 263 16.10 2.66 5.03
N VAL A 264 15.10 3.53 5.07
CA VAL A 264 13.74 3.21 4.54
C VAL A 264 13.81 2.89 3.05
N GLY A 265 14.64 3.59 2.29
CA GLY A 265 14.89 3.30 0.88
C GLY A 265 15.40 1.87 0.62
N LEU A 266 16.23 1.31 1.51
CA LEU A 266 16.67 -0.09 1.40
C LEU A 266 15.50 -1.07 1.51
N THR A 267 14.52 -0.79 2.37
CA THR A 267 13.35 -1.65 2.53
C THR A 267 12.42 -1.56 1.32
N VAL A 268 12.23 -0.35 0.78
CA VAL A 268 11.45 -0.12 -0.45
C VAL A 268 12.11 -0.79 -1.67
N LEU A 269 13.42 -0.72 -1.80
CA LEU A 269 14.15 -1.47 -2.85
C LEU A 269 13.93 -2.98 -2.72
N GLY A 270 13.82 -3.48 -1.48
CA GLY A 270 13.47 -4.87 -1.22
C GLY A 270 12.09 -5.23 -1.78
N SER A 271 11.04 -4.46 -1.43
CA SER A 271 9.67 -4.71 -1.89
C SER A 271 9.54 -4.60 -3.42
N LEU A 272 10.20 -3.61 -4.03
CA LEU A 272 10.26 -3.47 -5.49
C LEU A 272 10.91 -4.68 -6.16
N THR A 273 12.02 -5.17 -5.61
CA THR A 273 12.70 -6.36 -6.10
C THR A 273 11.80 -7.59 -5.98
N GLY A 274 11.09 -7.73 -4.85
CA GLY A 274 10.11 -8.78 -4.62
C GLY A 274 8.98 -8.76 -5.65
N SER A 275 8.44 -7.57 -5.94
CA SER A 275 7.39 -7.37 -6.95
C SER A 275 7.84 -7.78 -8.35
N VAL A 276 9.02 -7.33 -8.78
CA VAL A 276 9.59 -7.68 -10.10
C VAL A 276 9.84 -9.18 -10.26
N LEU A 277 10.19 -9.86 -9.17
CA LEU A 277 10.45 -11.29 -9.17
C LEU A 277 9.19 -12.15 -9.09
N ALA A 278 8.01 -11.58 -8.79
CA ALA A 278 6.78 -12.34 -8.55
C ALA A 278 6.41 -13.26 -9.72
N GLY A 279 6.47 -12.76 -10.97
CA GLY A 279 6.19 -13.59 -12.14
C GLY A 279 7.16 -14.77 -12.35
N ARG A 280 8.40 -14.69 -11.79
CA ARG A 280 9.35 -15.82 -11.85
C ARG A 280 9.11 -16.85 -10.74
N THR A 281 8.45 -16.46 -9.69
CA THR A 281 8.21 -17.27 -8.47
C THR A 281 6.80 -17.82 -8.40
N GLU A 282 5.92 -17.47 -9.31
CA GLU A 282 4.51 -17.90 -9.36
C GLU A 282 4.35 -19.43 -9.32
N GLY A 283 5.22 -20.17 -10.03
CA GLY A 283 5.26 -21.64 -10.03
C GLY A 283 5.81 -22.31 -8.77
N MET A 284 6.26 -21.56 -7.76
CA MET A 284 6.85 -22.15 -6.55
C MET A 284 5.87 -23.05 -5.79
N SER A 285 6.37 -24.18 -5.25
CA SER A 285 5.57 -25.01 -4.36
C SER A 285 5.25 -24.28 -3.04
N GLY A 286 4.12 -24.62 -2.42
CA GLY A 286 3.75 -24.06 -1.12
C GLY A 286 4.81 -24.33 -0.02
N ARG A 287 5.58 -25.42 -0.13
CA ARG A 287 6.70 -25.72 0.79
C ARG A 287 7.88 -24.78 0.54
N THR A 288 8.24 -24.55 -0.72
CA THR A 288 9.33 -23.62 -1.08
C THR A 288 9.00 -22.20 -0.63
N MET A 289 7.77 -21.76 -0.87
CA MET A 289 7.30 -20.45 -0.41
C MET A 289 7.32 -20.34 1.12
N ALA A 290 6.88 -21.38 1.83
CA ALA A 290 6.93 -21.41 3.30
C ALA A 290 8.36 -21.28 3.84
N ILE A 291 9.33 -21.95 3.20
CA ILE A 291 10.75 -21.83 3.56
C ILE A 291 11.25 -20.39 3.29
N ALA A 292 10.87 -19.79 2.15
CA ALA A 292 11.24 -18.42 1.84
C ALA A 292 10.64 -17.42 2.84
N VAL A 293 9.34 -17.51 3.13
CA VAL A 293 8.66 -16.66 4.13
C VAL A 293 9.20 -16.91 5.54
N GLY A 294 9.55 -18.16 5.88
CA GLY A 294 10.21 -18.49 7.15
C GLY A 294 11.59 -17.85 7.26
N GLY A 295 12.39 -17.92 6.20
CA GLY A 295 13.67 -17.22 6.11
C GLY A 295 13.48 -15.69 6.22
N ALA A 296 12.46 -15.15 5.58
CA ALA A 296 12.08 -13.74 5.72
C ALA A 296 11.79 -13.37 7.19
N GLY A 297 10.98 -14.17 7.89
CA GLY A 297 10.68 -13.95 9.32
C GLY A 297 11.95 -13.93 10.19
N VAL A 298 12.90 -14.85 9.93
CA VAL A 298 14.19 -14.87 10.63
C VAL A 298 15.01 -13.62 10.31
N LEU A 299 15.09 -13.23 9.04
CA LEU A 299 15.82 -12.03 8.60
C LEU A 299 15.19 -10.75 9.17
N PHE A 300 13.87 -10.66 9.22
CA PHE A 300 13.16 -9.51 9.78
C PHE A 300 13.43 -9.38 11.27
N LEU A 301 13.21 -10.47 12.02
CA LEU A 301 13.45 -10.52 13.46
C LEU A 301 14.93 -10.19 13.76
N GLY A 302 15.86 -10.87 13.09
CA GLY A 302 17.29 -10.63 13.25
C GLY A 302 17.66 -9.20 12.88
N GLY A 303 17.13 -8.66 11.79
CA GLY A 303 17.36 -7.30 11.34
C GLY A 303 16.88 -6.26 12.36
N ALA A 304 15.68 -6.45 12.93
CA ALA A 304 15.13 -5.57 13.96
C ALA A 304 15.99 -5.60 15.24
N VAL A 305 16.42 -6.78 15.67
CA VAL A 305 17.32 -6.94 16.83
C VAL A 305 18.68 -6.28 16.56
N ILE A 306 19.29 -6.52 15.38
CA ILE A 306 20.57 -5.92 15.01
C ILE A 306 20.49 -4.40 14.97
N ALA A 307 19.42 -3.83 14.38
CA ALA A 307 19.20 -2.39 14.39
C ALA A 307 19.06 -1.86 15.82
N GLY A 308 18.30 -2.54 16.68
CA GLY A 308 18.15 -2.18 18.09
C GLY A 308 19.47 -2.24 18.88
N LEU A 309 20.40 -3.13 18.53
CA LEU A 309 21.73 -3.16 19.15
C LEU A 309 22.58 -1.92 18.85
N ALA A 310 22.21 -1.11 17.86
CA ALA A 310 22.90 0.14 17.56
C ALA A 310 22.67 1.22 18.63
N THR A 311 21.53 1.15 19.36
CA THR A 311 21.18 2.10 20.39
C THR A 311 22.28 2.19 21.46
N GLY A 312 22.81 3.40 21.70
CA GLY A 312 23.90 3.66 22.63
C GLY A 312 25.29 3.25 22.13
N ARG A 313 25.45 2.90 20.84
CA ARG A 313 26.73 2.51 20.23
C ARG A 313 27.11 3.39 19.03
N PRO A 314 27.49 4.65 19.24
CA PRO A 314 27.71 5.61 18.14
C PRO A 314 28.76 5.13 17.12
N ASP A 315 29.80 4.39 17.57
CA ASP A 315 30.86 3.89 16.68
C ASP A 315 30.38 2.79 15.70
N ALA A 316 29.28 2.11 16.02
CA ALA A 316 28.75 1.00 15.22
C ALA A 316 27.36 1.30 14.63
N VAL A 317 26.78 2.49 14.87
CA VAL A 317 25.39 2.81 14.54
C VAL A 317 25.08 2.59 13.05
N TYR A 318 25.90 3.12 12.15
CA TYR A 318 25.67 2.99 10.71
C TYR A 318 25.87 1.56 10.18
N LEU A 319 26.82 0.81 10.76
CA LEU A 319 27.03 -0.58 10.38
C LEU A 319 25.85 -1.45 10.83
N LEU A 320 25.46 -1.35 12.10
CA LEU A 320 24.39 -2.17 12.67
C LEU A 320 23.05 -1.84 12.03
N THR A 321 22.73 -0.55 11.86
CA THR A 321 21.49 -0.14 11.18
C THR A 321 21.50 -0.51 9.70
N GLY A 322 22.62 -0.35 8.99
CA GLY A 322 22.74 -0.76 7.59
C GLY A 322 22.53 -2.27 7.40
N VAL A 323 23.14 -3.11 8.25
CA VAL A 323 22.93 -4.57 8.23
C VAL A 323 21.50 -4.92 8.64
N GLY A 324 20.98 -4.28 9.70
CA GLY A 324 19.61 -4.49 10.20
C GLY A 324 18.55 -4.17 9.13
N PHE A 325 18.61 -2.97 8.56
CA PHE A 325 17.68 -2.53 7.51
C PHE A 325 17.87 -3.27 6.19
N GLY A 326 19.09 -3.67 5.84
CA GLY A 326 19.36 -4.56 4.71
C GLY A 326 18.68 -5.91 4.88
N SER A 327 18.74 -6.50 6.08
CA SER A 327 18.07 -7.76 6.41
C SER A 327 16.53 -7.61 6.38
N ILE A 328 16.00 -6.51 6.95
CA ILE A 328 14.58 -6.17 6.89
C ILE A 328 14.14 -5.97 5.44
N GLY A 329 14.92 -5.28 4.62
CA GLY A 329 14.61 -5.04 3.21
C GLY A 329 14.51 -6.33 2.39
N VAL A 330 15.46 -7.27 2.57
CA VAL A 330 15.38 -8.59 1.92
C VAL A 330 14.13 -9.34 2.38
N SER A 331 13.85 -9.32 3.70
CA SER A 331 12.64 -9.93 4.27
C SER A 331 11.37 -9.33 3.67
N TYR A 332 11.29 -8.00 3.63
CA TYR A 332 10.14 -7.28 3.10
C TYR A 332 9.88 -7.63 1.63
N GLY A 333 10.96 -7.70 0.83
CA GLY A 333 10.86 -8.16 -0.56
C GLY A 333 10.29 -9.57 -0.70
N ILE A 334 10.71 -10.51 0.14
CA ILE A 334 10.19 -11.89 0.11
C ILE A 334 8.72 -11.93 0.54
N VAL A 335 8.32 -11.20 1.59
CA VAL A 335 6.93 -11.14 2.06
C VAL A 335 6.02 -10.52 0.99
N TYR A 336 6.49 -9.43 0.38
CA TYR A 336 5.75 -8.74 -0.69
C TYR A 336 5.58 -9.64 -1.94
N ASN A 337 6.64 -10.31 -2.36
CA ASN A 337 6.60 -11.31 -3.42
C ASN A 337 5.59 -12.43 -3.11
N ALA A 338 5.65 -12.99 -1.89
CA ALA A 338 4.74 -14.04 -1.47
C ALA A 338 3.27 -13.57 -1.46
N GLY A 339 3.00 -12.31 -1.08
CA GLY A 339 1.68 -11.69 -1.15
C GLY A 339 1.14 -11.63 -2.58
N ILE A 340 1.95 -11.15 -3.52
CA ILE A 340 1.58 -11.08 -4.95
C ILE A 340 1.29 -12.48 -5.51
N VAL A 341 2.14 -13.46 -5.23
CA VAL A 341 1.94 -14.84 -5.71
C VAL A 341 0.71 -15.48 -5.03
N ALA A 342 0.46 -15.20 -3.75
CA ALA A 342 -0.74 -15.70 -3.05
C ALA A 342 -2.01 -15.10 -3.67
N GLY A 343 -2.01 -13.79 -3.99
CA GLY A 343 -3.10 -13.12 -4.68
C GLY A 343 -3.37 -13.71 -6.06
N ALA A 344 -2.35 -13.87 -6.90
CA ALA A 344 -2.48 -14.48 -8.23
C ALA A 344 -3.12 -15.87 -8.15
N ARG A 345 -2.61 -16.74 -7.27
CA ARG A 345 -3.18 -18.07 -7.07
C ARG A 345 -4.57 -18.10 -6.45
N LEU A 346 -4.90 -17.08 -5.63
CA LEU A 346 -6.26 -16.91 -5.15
C LEU A 346 -7.20 -16.62 -6.32
N GLN A 347 -6.81 -15.72 -7.24
CA GLN A 347 -7.59 -15.42 -8.44
C GLN A 347 -7.83 -16.66 -9.31
N ASP A 348 -6.81 -17.51 -9.50
CA ASP A 348 -6.93 -18.77 -10.22
C ASP A 348 -7.86 -19.77 -9.53
N ALA A 349 -7.96 -19.72 -8.21
CA ALA A 349 -8.79 -20.64 -7.43
C ALA A 349 -10.27 -20.26 -7.39
N ILE A 350 -10.63 -19.06 -7.84
CA ILE A 350 -12.02 -18.57 -7.85
C ILE A 350 -12.67 -18.95 -9.18
N GLU A 351 -13.73 -19.75 -9.11
CA GLU A 351 -14.55 -20.13 -10.25
C GLU A 351 -15.75 -19.17 -10.40
N GLY A 352 -15.94 -18.61 -11.61
CA GLY A 352 -17.12 -17.80 -11.93
C GLY A 352 -17.04 -16.31 -11.57
N PRO A 353 -18.18 -15.60 -11.49
CA PRO A 353 -18.25 -14.13 -11.43
C PRO A 353 -17.94 -13.53 -10.03
N ALA A 354 -17.48 -14.32 -9.06
CA ALA A 354 -17.26 -13.87 -7.69
C ALA A 354 -15.86 -13.28 -7.44
N ARG A 355 -14.98 -13.19 -8.45
CA ARG A 355 -13.59 -12.72 -8.31
C ARG A 355 -13.49 -11.38 -7.62
N ALA A 356 -14.08 -10.33 -8.18
CA ALA A 356 -14.05 -8.98 -7.61
C ALA A 356 -14.49 -8.96 -6.15
N THR A 357 -15.51 -9.75 -5.82
CA THR A 357 -16.05 -9.79 -4.46
C THR A 357 -15.11 -10.48 -3.48
N VAL A 358 -14.46 -11.57 -3.89
CA VAL A 358 -13.48 -12.28 -3.06
C VAL A 358 -12.24 -11.42 -2.85
N THR A 359 -11.77 -10.72 -3.88
CA THR A 359 -10.67 -9.75 -3.80
C THR A 359 -10.99 -8.64 -2.80
N SER A 360 -12.20 -8.07 -2.87
CA SER A 360 -12.65 -7.05 -1.91
C SER A 360 -12.69 -7.58 -0.47
N VAL A 361 -13.09 -8.85 -0.27
CA VAL A 361 -13.05 -9.50 1.06
C VAL A 361 -11.61 -9.67 1.55
N SER A 362 -10.69 -10.05 0.67
CA SER A 362 -9.26 -10.17 1.01
C SER A 362 -8.66 -8.82 1.40
N GLY A 363 -8.92 -7.77 0.62
CA GLY A 363 -8.51 -6.42 0.94
C GLY A 363 -9.05 -5.93 2.28
N LEU A 364 -10.36 -6.13 2.53
CA LEU A 364 -10.99 -5.80 3.81
C LEU A 364 -10.30 -6.49 5.00
N LEU A 365 -10.01 -7.79 4.87
CA LEU A 365 -9.30 -8.53 5.93
C LEU A 365 -7.87 -8.03 6.09
N GLY A 366 -7.19 -7.64 5.01
CA GLY A 366 -5.88 -7.00 5.05
C GLY A 366 -5.90 -5.71 5.87
N GLU A 367 -6.89 -4.84 5.66
CA GLU A 367 -7.08 -3.61 6.45
C GLU A 367 -7.35 -3.90 7.93
N VAL A 368 -8.16 -4.91 8.24
CA VAL A 368 -8.38 -5.33 9.63
C VAL A 368 -7.09 -5.80 10.29
N ILE A 369 -6.23 -6.51 9.54
CA ILE A 369 -4.91 -6.95 10.04
C ILE A 369 -3.98 -5.74 10.23
N ALA A 370 -3.96 -4.78 9.29
CA ALA A 370 -3.19 -3.55 9.44
C ALA A 370 -3.61 -2.76 10.69
N LEU A 371 -4.92 -2.60 10.92
CA LEU A 371 -5.45 -1.98 12.14
C LEU A 371 -5.03 -2.76 13.41
N ALA A 372 -4.98 -4.10 13.34
CA ALA A 372 -4.48 -4.92 14.44
C ALA A 372 -2.98 -4.71 14.67
N VAL A 373 -2.17 -4.54 13.62
CA VAL A 373 -0.74 -4.17 13.71
C VAL A 373 -0.59 -2.82 14.40
N PHE A 374 -1.37 -1.80 14.00
CA PHE A 374 -1.32 -0.47 14.64
C PHE A 374 -1.74 -0.53 16.12
N GLY A 375 -2.80 -1.26 16.45
CA GLY A 375 -3.22 -1.48 17.83
C GLY A 375 -2.17 -2.24 18.66
N PHE A 376 -1.55 -3.26 18.07
CA PHE A 376 -0.47 -4.03 18.71
C PHE A 376 0.75 -3.15 18.93
N ALA A 377 1.14 -2.32 17.97
CA ALA A 377 2.24 -1.38 18.11
C ALA A 377 1.98 -0.36 19.22
N ALA A 378 0.78 0.22 19.29
CA ALA A 378 0.39 1.13 20.33
C ALA A 378 0.49 0.50 21.73
N LEU A 379 0.16 -0.78 21.87
CA LEU A 379 0.24 -1.51 23.14
C LEU A 379 1.67 -1.90 23.51
N VAL A 380 2.41 -2.49 22.58
CA VAL A 380 3.77 -2.99 22.85
C VAL A 380 4.71 -1.86 23.22
N THR A 381 4.63 -0.73 22.53
CA THR A 381 5.52 0.42 22.76
C THR A 381 5.23 1.19 24.03
N LEU A 382 4.22 0.83 24.82
CA LEU A 382 4.04 1.34 26.19
C LEU A 382 5.14 0.84 27.14
N TRP A 383 5.71 -0.34 26.89
CA TRP A 383 6.68 -0.99 27.79
C TRP A 383 7.96 -1.45 27.10
N TRP A 384 7.96 -1.52 25.77
CA TRP A 384 9.03 -2.12 24.98
C TRP A 384 9.50 -1.16 23.90
N SER A 385 10.72 -1.37 23.43
CA SER A 385 11.35 -0.60 22.36
C SER A 385 10.74 -0.87 20.99
N MET A 386 10.99 0.02 20.03
CA MET A 386 10.58 -0.15 18.64
C MET A 386 11.23 -1.40 18.01
N SER A 387 12.49 -1.66 18.33
CA SER A 387 13.20 -2.87 17.87
C SER A 387 12.53 -4.14 18.39
N THR A 388 12.03 -4.15 19.64
CA THR A 388 11.27 -5.28 20.20
C THR A 388 9.93 -5.44 19.48
N LEU A 389 9.19 -4.36 19.23
CA LEU A 389 7.95 -4.40 18.48
C LEU A 389 8.16 -5.07 17.12
N LEU A 390 9.13 -4.58 16.35
CA LEU A 390 9.40 -5.13 15.02
C LEU A 390 9.92 -6.58 15.08
N ALA A 391 10.71 -6.96 16.07
CA ALA A 391 11.09 -8.34 16.27
C ALA A 391 9.87 -9.25 16.53
N LEU A 392 8.89 -8.81 17.32
CA LEU A 392 7.64 -9.54 17.56
C LEU A 392 6.80 -9.67 16.27
N LEU A 393 6.74 -8.61 15.45
CA LEU A 393 6.09 -8.65 14.14
C LEU A 393 6.83 -9.61 13.17
N GLY A 394 8.16 -9.66 13.23
CA GLY A 394 8.96 -10.66 12.53
C GLY A 394 8.62 -12.11 12.96
N ALA A 395 8.36 -12.33 14.24
CA ALA A 395 7.87 -13.63 14.71
C ALA A 395 6.50 -13.98 14.14
N SER A 396 5.62 -13.00 13.89
CA SER A 396 4.34 -13.22 13.22
C SER A 396 4.50 -13.69 11.77
N ILE A 397 5.54 -13.22 11.05
CA ILE A 397 5.89 -13.73 9.71
C ILE A 397 6.24 -15.22 9.77
N LEU A 398 6.92 -15.69 10.82
CA LEU A 398 7.20 -17.13 11.02
C LEU A 398 5.90 -17.95 11.20
N ALA A 399 4.90 -17.39 11.90
CA ALA A 399 3.61 -18.03 12.01
C ALA A 399 2.89 -18.12 10.65
N ILE A 400 2.94 -17.07 9.84
CA ILE A 400 2.40 -17.06 8.46
C ILE A 400 3.10 -18.11 7.61
N ALA A 401 4.44 -18.22 7.71
CA ALA A 401 5.22 -19.24 7.00
C ALA A 401 4.75 -20.67 7.32
N ALA A 402 4.42 -20.95 8.58
CA ALA A 402 3.92 -22.26 8.99
C ALA A 402 2.53 -22.60 8.40
N LEU A 403 1.72 -21.58 8.11
CA LEU A 403 0.39 -21.72 7.50
C LEU A 403 0.47 -21.86 5.97
N THR A 404 1.45 -21.25 5.34
CA THR A 404 1.61 -21.14 3.88
C THR A 404 1.48 -22.47 3.12
N PRO A 405 2.09 -23.62 3.55
CA PRO A 405 2.01 -24.86 2.77
C PRO A 405 0.59 -25.45 2.64
N ARG A 406 -0.28 -25.09 3.59
CA ARG A 406 -1.66 -25.59 3.64
C ARG A 406 -2.67 -24.60 3.08
N TRP A 407 -2.31 -23.32 3.08
CA TRP A 407 -3.21 -22.23 2.74
C TRP A 407 -3.00 -21.66 1.34
N LEU A 408 -1.79 -21.82 0.78
CA LEU A 408 -1.52 -21.39 -0.59
C LEU A 408 -2.31 -22.27 -1.57
N PRO A 409 -3.20 -21.69 -2.40
CA PRO A 409 -3.90 -22.44 -3.44
C PRO A 409 -2.91 -23.11 -4.40
N ARG A 410 -3.30 -24.20 -5.02
CA ARG A 410 -2.48 -24.87 -6.03
C ARG A 410 -2.38 -23.98 -7.26
N SER A 411 -1.23 -23.96 -7.93
CA SER A 411 -1.14 -23.37 -9.26
C SER A 411 -2.07 -24.13 -10.23
N ALA A 412 -2.75 -23.41 -11.10
CA ALA A 412 -3.34 -24.04 -12.27
C ALA A 412 -2.20 -24.79 -13.00
N GLU A 413 -2.41 -26.07 -13.30
CA GLU A 413 -1.43 -26.81 -14.11
C GLU A 413 -1.39 -26.14 -15.50
N PRO A 414 -0.19 -25.98 -16.09
CA PRO A 414 -0.03 -25.39 -17.40
C PRO A 414 -0.66 -26.26 -18.52
#